data_b90b9eec4326f2d39e3ddcbf5302c65a
#
_entry.id   b90b9eec4326f2d39e3ddcbf5302c65a
#
_cell.length_a   1.000
_cell.length_b   1.000
_cell.length_c   1.000
_cell.angle_alpha   90.00
_cell.angle_beta   90.00
_cell.angle_gamma   90.00
#
_symmetry.space_group_name_H-M   'P 1'
#
loop_
_entity.id
_entity.type
_entity.pdbx_description
1 polymer ?
#
loop_
_entity_poly.entity_id
_entity_poly.type
_entity_poly.pdbx_seq_one_letter_code
_entity_poly.pdbx_strand_id
1 'polypeptide(L)'
;LTERFFRKEPVKKKAVDDARKFVRSYLPRVKQMVTDAGGFEVAVGSSGTILNVAEMIRARRGAEPLRQVGMTSFTVDDLADIVDDLASKPRVADRLTVPGLDPRRADIILGGVVVLEQVFRGLGITELVISDFALREGVLLDVVRRRQTGTLGHLRDLRSESVLHLAALVPGEKEHSERIAALALQLFEGTRHLSALSDEAEEWLEAAALLQNVGLVISHDRHHLHSYYVIRNSELLTGFTDHELEIIALVARYHRKSTPKARHPEYARLHEADQRVVEILSGLLRIAAGLDRTRAGAVSRLRVEGGRGGDPLRILVETAPGADADLELYSARNRKDLLEDALGATVEIEPVPPGLLRTVPAGAAK
;
A
#
# COMPACT_ATOMS: atom_id res chain seq x y z
N LEU A 1 18.05 14.24 -26.59
CA LEU A 1 17.42 13.84 -27.86
C LEU A 1 16.58 14.95 -28.45
N THR A 2 15.74 15.63 -27.68
CA THR A 2 14.85 16.70 -28.15
C THR A 2 15.61 17.79 -28.86
N GLU A 3 16.66 18.38 -28.26
CA GLU A 3 17.45 19.42 -28.86
C GLU A 3 18.22 18.98 -30.15
N ARG A 4 18.59 17.71 -30.20
CA ARG A 4 19.37 17.18 -31.34
C ARG A 4 18.50 16.77 -32.52
N PHE A 5 17.33 16.13 -32.27
CA PHE A 5 16.52 15.50 -33.32
C PHE A 5 15.13 16.16 -33.51
N PHE A 6 14.59 16.80 -32.47
CA PHE A 6 13.19 17.27 -32.44
C PHE A 6 13.04 18.78 -32.27
N ARG A 7 14.14 19.53 -32.46
CA ARG A 7 14.13 20.99 -32.28
C ARG A 7 13.24 21.73 -33.33
N LYS A 8 13.08 21.13 -34.52
CA LYS A 8 12.26 21.73 -35.59
C LYS A 8 10.92 21.06 -35.71
N GLU A 9 9.87 21.85 -35.75
CA GLU A 9 8.52 21.38 -36.04
C GLU A 9 8.10 21.66 -37.48
N PRO A 10 7.28 20.81 -38.09
CA PRO A 10 6.80 19.52 -37.61
C PRO A 10 7.92 18.46 -37.57
N VAL A 11 7.92 17.61 -36.52
CA VAL A 11 8.88 16.52 -36.39
C VAL A 11 8.63 15.49 -37.49
N LYS A 12 9.63 15.21 -38.32
CA LYS A 12 9.51 14.23 -39.41
C LYS A 12 9.76 12.81 -38.90
N LYS A 13 9.10 11.82 -39.49
CA LYS A 13 9.32 10.39 -39.20
C LYS A 13 10.80 10.00 -39.24
N LYS A 14 11.54 10.50 -40.24
CA LYS A 14 12.98 10.27 -40.36
C LYS A 14 13.74 10.72 -39.09
N ALA A 15 13.35 11.85 -38.46
CA ALA A 15 14.05 12.33 -37.27
C ALA A 15 13.80 11.38 -36.06
N VAL A 16 12.60 10.77 -35.96
CA VAL A 16 12.32 9.75 -34.95
C VAL A 16 13.16 8.51 -35.19
N ASP A 17 13.27 8.04 -36.44
CA ASP A 17 14.08 6.88 -36.79
C ASP A 17 15.56 7.11 -36.56
N ASP A 18 16.07 8.30 -36.86
CA ASP A 18 17.47 8.70 -36.59
C ASP A 18 17.73 8.77 -35.07
N ALA A 19 16.80 9.28 -34.30
CA ALA A 19 16.89 9.27 -32.83
C ALA A 19 16.92 7.84 -32.26
N ARG A 20 16.05 6.92 -32.77
CA ARG A 20 16.08 5.50 -32.43
C ARG A 20 17.42 4.84 -32.73
N LYS A 21 17.98 5.10 -33.91
CA LYS A 21 19.31 4.59 -34.28
C LYS A 21 20.41 5.11 -33.35
N PHE A 22 20.35 6.39 -33.02
CA PHE A 22 21.30 7.02 -32.12
C PHE A 22 21.27 6.37 -30.73
N VAL A 23 20.09 6.18 -30.12
CA VAL A 23 19.97 5.50 -28.83
C VAL A 23 20.51 4.07 -28.91
N ARG A 24 20.11 3.33 -29.96
CA ARG A 24 20.60 1.95 -30.15
C ARG A 24 22.10 1.81 -30.21
N SER A 25 22.83 2.82 -30.65
CA SER A 25 24.30 2.76 -30.73
C SER A 25 24.99 2.68 -29.36
N TYR A 26 24.30 3.07 -28.28
CA TYR A 26 24.82 3.00 -26.91
C TYR A 26 24.43 1.69 -26.19
N LEU A 27 23.35 1.02 -26.60
CA LEU A 27 22.79 -0.13 -25.89
C LEU A 27 23.70 -1.37 -25.82
N PRO A 28 24.54 -1.71 -26.83
CA PRO A 28 25.39 -2.89 -26.74
C PRO A 28 26.30 -2.88 -25.52
N ARG A 29 26.89 -1.71 -25.20
CA ARG A 29 27.73 -1.55 -24.00
C ARG A 29 26.91 -1.71 -22.71
N VAL A 30 25.73 -1.12 -22.66
CA VAL A 30 24.82 -1.23 -21.49
C VAL A 30 24.39 -2.67 -21.30
N LYS A 31 24.00 -3.35 -22.40
CA LYS A 31 23.60 -4.76 -22.37
C LYS A 31 24.73 -5.66 -21.85
N GLN A 32 25.96 -5.42 -22.30
CA GLN A 32 27.12 -6.16 -21.82
C GLN A 32 27.31 -5.96 -20.31
N MET A 33 27.24 -4.73 -19.81
CA MET A 33 27.37 -4.43 -18.38
C MET A 33 26.29 -5.14 -17.56
N VAL A 34 25.04 -5.16 -18.04
CA VAL A 34 23.94 -5.88 -17.37
C VAL A 34 24.20 -7.39 -17.38
N THR A 35 24.67 -7.94 -18.49
CA THR A 35 24.98 -9.37 -18.61
C THR A 35 26.14 -9.76 -17.68
N ASP A 36 27.19 -8.96 -17.62
CA ASP A 36 28.37 -9.19 -16.76
C ASP A 36 28.00 -9.13 -15.27
N ALA A 37 26.95 -8.35 -14.93
CA ALA A 37 26.38 -8.28 -13.57
C ALA A 37 25.40 -9.41 -13.23
N GLY A 38 25.20 -10.39 -14.13
CA GLY A 38 24.29 -11.54 -13.90
C GLY A 38 22.85 -11.33 -14.39
N GLY A 39 22.58 -10.23 -15.12
CA GLY A 39 21.23 -9.91 -15.62
C GLY A 39 20.34 -9.22 -14.57
N PHE A 40 19.03 -9.29 -14.77
CA PHE A 40 18.02 -8.78 -13.82
C PHE A 40 16.74 -9.61 -13.93
N GLU A 41 16.00 -9.72 -12.83
CA GLU A 41 14.70 -10.37 -12.78
C GLU A 41 13.56 -9.35 -12.92
N VAL A 42 13.74 -8.17 -12.35
CA VAL A 42 12.75 -7.09 -12.34
C VAL A 42 13.36 -5.80 -12.87
N ALA A 43 12.65 -5.15 -13.79
CA ALA A 43 12.99 -3.80 -14.24
C ALA A 43 12.16 -2.79 -13.46
N VAL A 44 12.82 -1.89 -12.74
CA VAL A 44 12.19 -0.81 -11.99
C VAL A 44 12.57 0.52 -12.60
N GLY A 45 11.59 1.40 -12.79
CA GLY A 45 11.81 2.72 -13.37
C GLY A 45 11.21 3.83 -12.52
N SER A 46 11.98 4.91 -12.39
CA SER A 46 11.51 6.18 -11.82
C SER A 46 11.84 7.30 -12.80
N SER A 47 11.15 8.32 -12.83
CA SER A 47 11.37 9.62 -13.47
C SER A 47 10.09 10.16 -14.09
N GLY A 48 10.08 11.44 -14.35
CA GLY A 48 8.91 12.10 -14.92
C GLY A 48 8.47 11.60 -16.30
N THR A 49 9.35 10.99 -17.10
CA THR A 49 8.96 10.37 -18.39
C THR A 49 8.18 9.08 -18.13
N ILE A 50 8.67 8.22 -17.25
CA ILE A 50 8.05 6.93 -16.91
C ILE A 50 6.69 7.16 -16.25
N LEU A 51 6.63 8.06 -15.27
CA LEU A 51 5.38 8.44 -14.59
C LEU A 51 4.35 8.98 -15.60
N ASN A 52 4.77 9.83 -16.54
CA ASN A 52 3.84 10.38 -17.53
C ASN A 52 3.39 9.34 -18.57
N VAL A 53 4.25 8.36 -18.92
CA VAL A 53 3.84 7.20 -19.74
C VAL A 53 2.75 6.41 -19.04
N ALA A 54 2.91 6.14 -17.75
CA ALA A 54 1.90 5.43 -16.95
C ALA A 54 0.56 6.19 -16.92
N GLU A 55 0.58 7.50 -16.73
CA GLU A 55 -0.64 8.33 -16.75
C GLU A 55 -1.33 8.32 -18.13
N MET A 56 -0.56 8.39 -19.23
CA MET A 56 -1.12 8.28 -20.58
C MET A 56 -1.76 6.90 -20.83
N ILE A 57 -1.13 5.81 -20.39
CA ILE A 57 -1.66 4.45 -20.49
C ILE A 57 -2.98 4.35 -19.72
N ARG A 58 -3.02 4.84 -18.49
CA ARG A 58 -4.22 4.84 -17.64
C ARG A 58 -5.37 5.65 -18.24
N ALA A 59 -5.07 6.85 -18.71
CA ALA A 59 -6.05 7.70 -19.35
C ALA A 59 -6.69 7.04 -20.58
N ARG A 60 -5.91 6.29 -21.37
CA ARG A 60 -6.42 5.49 -22.49
C ARG A 60 -7.36 4.36 -22.06
N ARG A 61 -7.09 3.77 -20.89
CA ARG A 61 -7.93 2.70 -20.31
C ARG A 61 -9.16 3.25 -19.59
N GLY A 62 -9.38 4.57 -19.59
CA GLY A 62 -10.50 5.23 -18.91
C GLY A 62 -10.41 5.15 -17.39
N ALA A 63 -9.23 4.87 -16.84
CA ALA A 63 -9.00 4.82 -15.41
C ALA A 63 -8.74 6.23 -14.84
N GLU A 64 -9.18 6.47 -13.61
CA GLU A 64 -8.90 7.73 -12.91
C GLU A 64 -7.38 7.94 -12.71
N PRO A 65 -6.88 9.19 -12.69
CA PRO A 65 -5.49 9.49 -12.38
C PRO A 65 -5.04 8.84 -11.07
N LEU A 66 -3.83 8.28 -11.05
CA LEU A 66 -3.26 7.75 -9.83
C LEU A 66 -2.89 8.89 -8.88
N ARG A 67 -3.26 8.73 -7.63
CA ARG A 67 -2.78 9.63 -6.56
C ARG A 67 -1.33 9.29 -6.18
N GLN A 68 -1.00 7.99 -6.20
CA GLN A 68 0.35 7.46 -6.08
C GLN A 68 0.56 6.41 -7.17
N VAL A 69 1.64 6.51 -7.92
CA VAL A 69 1.95 5.63 -9.05
C VAL A 69 2.77 4.40 -8.62
N GLY A 70 3.26 4.41 -7.37
CA GLY A 70 4.16 3.39 -6.83
C GLY A 70 3.65 1.96 -6.95
N MET A 71 4.54 1.05 -7.35
CA MET A 71 4.28 -0.37 -7.54
C MET A 71 3.27 -0.75 -8.64
N THR A 72 2.84 0.20 -9.48
CA THR A 72 2.14 -0.13 -10.72
C THR A 72 3.14 -0.48 -11.81
N SER A 73 2.70 -1.14 -12.87
CA SER A 73 3.56 -1.53 -13.99
C SER A 73 2.91 -1.23 -15.34
N PHE A 74 3.71 -1.22 -16.39
CA PHE A 74 3.26 -1.25 -17.76
C PHE A 74 4.16 -2.15 -18.62
N THR A 75 3.57 -2.70 -19.67
CA THR A 75 4.25 -3.64 -20.56
C THR A 75 4.95 -2.93 -21.73
N VAL A 76 5.78 -3.70 -22.45
CA VAL A 76 6.41 -3.24 -23.69
C VAL A 76 5.38 -2.85 -24.75
N ASP A 77 4.26 -3.53 -24.82
CA ASP A 77 3.18 -3.25 -25.78
C ASP A 77 2.45 -1.95 -25.44
N ASP A 78 2.14 -1.73 -24.14
CA ASP A 78 1.60 -0.47 -23.67
C ASP A 78 2.50 0.73 -24.04
N LEU A 79 3.82 0.56 -23.85
CA LEU A 79 4.80 1.59 -24.22
C LEU A 79 4.85 1.82 -25.72
N ALA A 80 4.80 0.74 -26.53
CA ALA A 80 4.82 0.86 -27.99
C ALA A 80 3.63 1.69 -28.50
N ASP A 81 2.43 1.43 -27.97
CA ASP A 81 1.22 2.19 -28.31
C ASP A 81 1.34 3.69 -28.00
N ILE A 82 1.96 4.03 -26.86
CA ILE A 82 2.20 5.44 -26.48
C ILE A 82 3.24 6.08 -27.40
N VAL A 83 4.31 5.36 -27.72
CA VAL A 83 5.37 5.85 -28.63
C VAL A 83 4.81 6.12 -30.02
N ASP A 84 4.03 5.21 -30.57
CA ASP A 84 3.42 5.35 -31.89
C ASP A 84 2.43 6.49 -31.95
N ASP A 85 1.62 6.66 -30.92
CA ASP A 85 0.69 7.80 -30.84
C ASP A 85 1.43 9.15 -30.79
N LEU A 86 2.43 9.29 -29.91
CA LEU A 86 3.23 10.51 -29.80
C LEU A 86 4.04 10.80 -31.08
N ALA A 87 4.57 9.75 -31.73
CA ALA A 87 5.30 9.87 -32.98
C ALA A 87 4.40 10.26 -34.16
N SER A 88 3.12 9.91 -34.12
CA SER A 88 2.12 10.33 -35.10
C SER A 88 1.76 11.81 -35.02
N LYS A 89 2.10 12.48 -33.91
CA LYS A 89 1.79 13.88 -33.59
C LYS A 89 3.03 14.77 -33.77
N PRO A 90 3.23 15.35 -34.96
CA PRO A 90 4.49 16.00 -35.32
C PRO A 90 4.72 17.36 -34.63
N ARG A 91 3.69 17.97 -34.04
CA ARG A 91 3.79 19.26 -33.34
C ARG A 91 3.51 19.11 -31.86
N VAL A 92 4.09 19.96 -31.02
CA VAL A 92 3.81 20.03 -29.59
C VAL A 92 2.33 20.24 -29.33
N ALA A 93 1.69 21.14 -30.09
CA ALA A 93 0.25 21.39 -29.98
C ALA A 93 -0.60 20.12 -30.22
N ASP A 94 -0.20 19.28 -31.19
CA ASP A 94 -0.91 18.03 -31.46
C ASP A 94 -0.73 17.03 -30.32
N ARG A 95 0.46 16.97 -29.68
CA ARG A 95 0.75 16.09 -28.55
C ARG A 95 -0.06 16.47 -27.31
N LEU A 96 -0.35 17.75 -27.10
CA LEU A 96 -1.20 18.20 -25.98
C LEU A 96 -2.63 17.59 -26.00
N THR A 97 -3.05 17.00 -27.13
CA THR A 97 -4.31 16.29 -27.21
C THR A 97 -4.25 14.85 -26.67
N VAL A 98 -3.08 14.34 -26.31
CA VAL A 98 -2.91 12.98 -25.77
C VAL A 98 -3.42 12.94 -24.32
N PRO A 99 -4.44 12.12 -24.03
CA PRO A 99 -4.96 12.02 -22.66
C PRO A 99 -3.89 11.56 -21.68
N GLY A 100 -3.80 12.21 -20.53
CA GLY A 100 -2.82 11.91 -19.50
C GLY A 100 -1.41 12.48 -19.72
N LEU A 101 -1.18 13.19 -20.83
CA LEU A 101 0.10 13.89 -21.04
C LEU A 101 0.16 15.15 -20.14
N ASP A 102 1.21 15.25 -19.34
CA ASP A 102 1.52 16.50 -18.61
C ASP A 102 1.87 17.61 -19.63
N PRO A 103 1.11 18.71 -19.72
CA PRO A 103 1.35 19.79 -20.66
C PRO A 103 2.78 20.37 -20.57
N ARG A 104 3.39 20.37 -19.39
CA ARG A 104 4.75 20.87 -19.15
C ARG A 104 5.84 19.98 -19.79
N ARG A 105 5.46 18.79 -20.28
CA ARG A 105 6.36 17.82 -20.90
C ARG A 105 6.12 17.61 -22.38
N ALA A 106 5.12 18.25 -22.96
CA ALA A 106 4.72 18.03 -24.35
C ALA A 106 5.84 18.26 -25.38
N ASP A 107 6.79 19.12 -25.07
CA ASP A 107 7.95 19.43 -25.89
C ASP A 107 9.05 18.37 -25.81
N ILE A 108 9.25 17.73 -24.65
CA ILE A 108 10.35 16.80 -24.40
C ILE A 108 9.92 15.33 -24.39
N ILE A 109 8.63 15.05 -24.23
CA ILE A 109 8.14 13.68 -24.00
C ILE A 109 8.52 12.72 -25.14
N LEU A 110 8.46 13.15 -26.39
CA LEU A 110 8.81 12.32 -27.54
C LEU A 110 10.26 11.81 -27.46
N GLY A 111 11.18 12.66 -27.02
CA GLY A 111 12.58 12.27 -26.80
C GLY A 111 12.70 11.22 -25.68
N GLY A 112 11.97 11.42 -24.59
CA GLY A 112 11.96 10.52 -23.45
C GLY A 112 11.42 9.12 -23.79
N VAL A 113 10.26 9.05 -24.47
CA VAL A 113 9.66 7.75 -24.82
C VAL A 113 10.45 6.99 -25.86
N VAL A 114 11.15 7.67 -26.81
CA VAL A 114 12.05 7.02 -27.76
C VAL A 114 13.25 6.39 -27.05
N VAL A 115 13.82 7.05 -26.02
CA VAL A 115 14.86 6.43 -25.19
C VAL A 115 14.31 5.19 -24.52
N LEU A 116 13.19 5.33 -23.84
CA LEU A 116 12.57 4.25 -23.06
C LEU A 116 12.24 3.03 -23.94
N GLU A 117 11.65 3.26 -25.13
CA GLU A 117 11.37 2.22 -26.12
C GLU A 117 12.63 1.44 -26.53
N GLN A 118 13.72 2.15 -26.80
CA GLN A 118 14.96 1.50 -27.22
C GLN A 118 15.62 0.74 -26.06
N VAL A 119 15.53 1.23 -24.82
CA VAL A 119 16.00 0.53 -23.63
C VAL A 119 15.22 -0.78 -23.42
N PHE A 120 13.89 -0.75 -23.50
CA PHE A 120 13.06 -1.95 -23.41
C PHE A 120 13.48 -3.00 -24.43
N ARG A 121 13.58 -2.61 -25.71
CA ARG A 121 13.98 -3.52 -26.80
C ARG A 121 15.40 -4.03 -26.65
N GLY A 122 16.34 -3.15 -26.27
CA GLY A 122 17.77 -3.49 -26.19
C GLY A 122 18.12 -4.42 -25.03
N LEU A 123 17.43 -4.28 -23.89
CA LEU A 123 17.64 -5.10 -22.69
C LEU A 123 16.65 -6.26 -22.57
N GLY A 124 15.63 -6.34 -23.45
CA GLY A 124 14.61 -7.40 -23.38
C GLY A 124 13.62 -7.22 -22.22
N ILE A 125 13.34 -5.97 -21.82
CA ILE A 125 12.36 -5.67 -20.78
C ILE A 125 10.98 -5.91 -21.35
N THR A 126 10.20 -6.77 -20.71
CA THR A 126 8.80 -7.05 -21.07
C THR A 126 7.83 -6.22 -20.26
N GLU A 127 8.18 -5.92 -19.02
CA GLU A 127 7.39 -5.16 -18.07
C GLU A 127 8.29 -4.29 -17.20
N LEU A 128 7.85 -3.07 -16.88
CA LEU A 128 8.53 -2.14 -15.97
C LEU A 128 7.64 -1.81 -14.79
N VAL A 129 8.14 -2.07 -13.60
CA VAL A 129 7.52 -1.63 -12.35
C VAL A 129 7.88 -0.17 -12.11
N ILE A 130 6.90 0.64 -11.73
CA ILE A 130 7.09 2.07 -11.52
C ILE A 130 7.41 2.34 -10.06
N SER A 131 8.42 3.18 -9.82
CA SER A 131 8.74 3.70 -8.49
C SER A 131 8.47 5.19 -8.41
N ASP A 132 7.73 5.62 -7.40
CA ASP A 132 7.56 7.04 -7.05
C ASP A 132 8.84 7.62 -6.44
N PHE A 133 9.71 6.74 -5.96
CA PHE A 133 11.00 7.13 -5.37
C PHE A 133 12.05 7.30 -6.45
N ALA A 134 12.70 8.45 -6.41
CA ALA A 134 13.83 8.79 -7.29
C ALA A 134 15.13 8.84 -6.48
N LEU A 135 16.19 9.28 -7.15
CA LEU A 135 17.53 9.38 -6.56
C LEU A 135 17.56 10.16 -5.23
N ARG A 136 16.74 11.21 -5.11
CA ARG A 136 16.70 12.06 -3.90
C ARG A 136 16.27 11.27 -2.67
N GLU A 137 15.20 10.54 -2.78
CA GLU A 137 14.63 9.72 -1.73
C GLU A 137 15.61 8.60 -1.36
N GLY A 138 16.23 7.97 -2.37
CA GLY A 138 17.27 6.96 -2.16
C GLY A 138 18.48 7.48 -1.42
N VAL A 139 18.97 8.68 -1.75
CA VAL A 139 20.10 9.33 -1.05
C VAL A 139 19.71 9.67 0.40
N LEU A 140 18.52 10.20 0.63
CA LEU A 140 18.05 10.50 1.99
C LEU A 140 17.96 9.24 2.84
N LEU A 141 17.39 8.17 2.30
CA LEU A 141 17.31 6.87 2.97
C LEU A 141 18.70 6.29 3.27
N ASP A 142 19.64 6.37 2.32
CA ASP A 142 21.01 5.90 2.52
C ASP A 142 21.73 6.67 3.65
N VAL A 143 21.55 8.00 3.71
CA VAL A 143 22.10 8.85 4.76
C VAL A 143 21.53 8.51 6.15
N VAL A 144 20.22 8.32 6.22
CA VAL A 144 19.56 7.96 7.49
C VAL A 144 20.02 6.57 7.96
N ARG A 145 20.12 5.62 7.06
CA ARG A 145 20.54 4.24 7.35
C ARG A 145 21.98 4.12 7.82
N ARG A 146 22.90 4.83 7.17
CA ARG A 146 24.32 4.87 7.61
C ARG A 146 24.47 5.34 9.04
N ARG A 147 23.48 6.11 9.56
CA ARG A 147 23.45 6.58 10.95
C ARG A 147 22.79 5.60 11.93
N GLN A 148 21.98 4.68 11.47
CA GLN A 148 21.11 3.89 12.36
C GLN A 148 21.46 2.40 12.50
N THR A 149 22.00 1.70 11.53
CA THR A 149 22.49 0.30 11.64
C THR A 149 22.59 -0.42 10.28
N GLY A 150 23.51 -1.33 10.16
CA GLY A 150 23.95 -1.98 8.93
C GLY A 150 23.15 -3.17 8.41
N THR A 151 21.83 -3.21 8.38
CA THR A 151 21.10 -4.34 7.75
C THR A 151 19.76 -3.97 7.11
N LEU A 152 19.41 -4.73 6.06
CA LEU A 152 18.36 -4.45 5.07
C LEU A 152 17.01 -5.11 5.40
N GLY A 153 16.05 -4.32 5.86
CA GLY A 153 14.63 -4.67 5.88
C GLY A 153 13.76 -3.61 5.17
N HIS A 154 14.13 -3.27 3.94
CA HIS A 154 13.93 -1.93 3.37
C HIS A 154 12.51 -1.44 3.11
N LEU A 155 11.60 -2.26 2.61
CA LEU A 155 10.28 -1.78 2.22
C LEU A 155 9.34 -1.76 3.43
N ARG A 156 9.39 -2.78 4.27
CA ARG A 156 8.59 -2.88 5.49
C ARG A 156 8.94 -1.77 6.47
N ASP A 157 10.23 -1.47 6.64
CA ASP A 157 10.68 -0.37 7.50
C ASP A 157 10.17 0.98 6.98
N LEU A 158 10.25 1.22 5.65
CA LEU A 158 9.76 2.44 5.03
C LEU A 158 8.26 2.62 5.21
N ARG A 159 7.47 1.57 5.00
CA ARG A 159 6.02 1.56 5.17
C ARG A 159 5.67 1.85 6.63
N SER A 160 6.29 1.14 7.56
CA SER A 160 6.10 1.32 9.00
C SER A 160 6.45 2.75 9.44
N GLU A 161 7.61 3.28 9.01
CA GLU A 161 8.00 4.66 9.30
C GLU A 161 7.00 5.68 8.74
N SER A 162 6.49 5.47 7.54
CA SER A 162 5.50 6.34 6.92
C SER A 162 4.17 6.35 7.68
N VAL A 163 3.73 5.18 8.15
CA VAL A 163 2.53 5.03 9.00
C VAL A 163 2.72 5.72 10.34
N LEU A 164 3.85 5.50 11.01
CA LEU A 164 4.17 6.14 12.30
C LEU A 164 4.28 7.66 12.16
N HIS A 165 4.84 8.15 11.05
CA HIS A 165 4.90 9.59 10.77
C HIS A 165 3.50 10.19 10.64
N LEU A 166 2.60 9.54 9.90
CA LEU A 166 1.22 10.02 9.78
C LEU A 166 0.46 9.93 11.10
N ALA A 167 0.64 8.84 11.86
CA ALA A 167 0.03 8.67 13.18
C ALA A 167 0.49 9.75 14.18
N ALA A 168 1.73 10.22 14.06
CA ALA A 168 2.30 11.26 14.92
C ALA A 168 1.60 12.63 14.79
N LEU A 169 0.76 12.84 13.78
CA LEU A 169 -0.08 14.05 13.68
C LEU A 169 -1.13 14.14 14.79
N VAL A 170 -1.40 13.04 15.50
CA VAL A 170 -2.32 12.97 16.65
C VAL A 170 -1.57 12.40 17.87
N PRO A 171 -0.66 13.16 18.50
CA PRO A 171 0.23 12.62 19.53
C PRO A 171 -0.48 11.96 20.72
N GLY A 172 -1.67 12.45 21.10
CA GLY A 172 -2.46 11.90 22.21
C GLY A 172 -3.05 10.50 21.94
N GLU A 173 -2.97 9.99 20.71
CA GLU A 173 -3.47 8.67 20.32
C GLU A 173 -2.37 7.60 20.23
N LYS A 174 -1.10 7.97 20.33
CA LYS A 174 0.03 7.06 20.05
C LYS A 174 -0.05 5.77 20.85
N GLU A 175 -0.03 5.85 22.18
CA GLU A 175 -0.02 4.67 23.05
C GLU A 175 -1.28 3.82 22.88
N HIS A 176 -2.43 4.47 22.71
CA HIS A 176 -3.71 3.79 22.45
C HIS A 176 -3.68 3.01 21.13
N SER A 177 -3.23 3.65 20.05
CA SER A 177 -3.14 3.02 18.73
C SER A 177 -2.12 1.88 18.71
N GLU A 178 -0.97 2.03 19.36
CA GLU A 178 0.05 0.98 19.51
C GLU A 178 -0.49 -0.24 20.27
N ARG A 179 -1.23 -0.05 21.36
CA ARG A 179 -1.88 -1.17 22.08
C ARG A 179 -2.91 -1.86 21.23
N ILE A 180 -3.76 -1.11 20.53
CA ILE A 180 -4.76 -1.69 19.62
C ILE A 180 -4.07 -2.47 18.49
N ALA A 181 -3.01 -1.95 17.90
CA ALA A 181 -2.26 -2.65 16.87
C ALA A 181 -1.68 -3.97 17.41
N ALA A 182 -1.07 -3.96 18.59
CA ALA A 182 -0.54 -5.16 19.23
C ALA A 182 -1.62 -6.22 19.51
N LEU A 183 -2.82 -5.81 19.97
CA LEU A 183 -3.94 -6.71 20.19
C LEU A 183 -4.53 -7.23 18.86
N ALA A 184 -4.64 -6.37 17.84
CA ALA A 184 -5.13 -6.74 16.51
C ALA A 184 -4.23 -7.78 15.83
N LEU A 185 -2.90 -7.64 15.97
CA LEU A 185 -1.94 -8.60 15.43
C LEU A 185 -2.03 -9.96 16.14
N GLN A 186 -2.25 -9.98 17.46
CA GLN A 186 -2.46 -11.24 18.19
C GLN A 186 -3.76 -11.94 17.73
N LEU A 187 -4.83 -11.19 17.47
CA LEU A 187 -6.08 -11.73 16.92
C LEU A 187 -5.86 -12.23 15.48
N PHE A 188 -5.11 -11.50 14.65
CA PHE A 188 -4.79 -11.90 13.28
C PHE A 188 -4.04 -13.22 13.25
N GLU A 189 -2.96 -13.33 14.01
CA GLU A 189 -2.17 -14.57 14.08
C GLU A 189 -3.01 -15.75 14.58
N GLY A 190 -3.83 -15.53 15.61
CA GLY A 190 -4.68 -16.58 16.15
C GLY A 190 -5.81 -17.03 15.21
N THR A 191 -6.24 -16.17 14.28
CA THR A 191 -7.28 -16.47 13.28
C THR A 191 -6.74 -16.85 11.91
N ARG A 192 -5.42 -16.82 11.70
CA ARG A 192 -4.75 -17.11 10.43
C ARG A 192 -5.21 -18.43 9.79
N HIS A 193 -5.44 -19.45 10.61
CA HIS A 193 -5.89 -20.78 10.17
C HIS A 193 -7.34 -20.85 9.66
N LEU A 194 -8.14 -19.80 9.88
CA LEU A 194 -9.52 -19.64 9.41
C LEU A 194 -9.68 -18.63 8.30
N SER A 195 -8.86 -17.58 8.32
CA SER A 195 -9.01 -16.43 7.46
C SER A 195 -8.45 -16.64 6.05
N ALA A 196 -7.45 -17.51 5.88
CA ALA A 196 -6.69 -17.72 4.65
C ALA A 196 -6.13 -16.41 4.05
N LEU A 197 -5.87 -15.40 4.90
CA LEU A 197 -5.30 -14.12 4.49
C LEU A 197 -3.79 -14.24 4.29
N SER A 198 -3.26 -13.41 3.40
CA SER A 198 -1.81 -13.34 3.13
C SER A 198 -1.05 -12.57 4.23
N ASP A 199 0.27 -12.68 4.20
CA ASP A 199 1.13 -11.95 5.15
C ASP A 199 1.06 -10.43 4.96
N GLU A 200 0.75 -9.94 3.74
CA GLU A 200 0.52 -8.51 3.51
C GLU A 200 -0.70 -7.99 4.27
N ALA A 201 -1.72 -8.81 4.47
CA ALA A 201 -2.91 -8.42 5.21
C ALA A 201 -2.63 -8.11 6.69
N GLU A 202 -1.58 -8.72 7.27
CA GLU A 202 -1.08 -8.40 8.61
C GLU A 202 -0.56 -6.96 8.67
N GLU A 203 0.24 -6.55 7.69
CA GLU A 203 0.79 -5.20 7.56
C GLU A 203 -0.33 -4.16 7.36
N TRP A 204 -1.34 -4.49 6.55
CA TRP A 204 -2.50 -3.60 6.35
C TRP A 204 -3.33 -3.43 7.62
N LEU A 205 -3.49 -4.50 8.41
CA LEU A 205 -4.18 -4.42 9.71
C LEU A 205 -3.40 -3.55 10.70
N GLU A 206 -2.08 -3.74 10.80
CA GLU A 206 -1.21 -2.92 11.66
C GLU A 206 -1.33 -1.45 11.30
N ALA A 207 -1.16 -1.11 10.01
CA ALA A 207 -1.29 0.25 9.51
C ALA A 207 -2.67 0.85 9.81
N ALA A 208 -3.75 0.10 9.57
CA ALA A 208 -5.10 0.55 9.86
C ALA A 208 -5.33 0.78 11.37
N ALA A 209 -4.78 -0.08 12.23
CA ALA A 209 -4.88 0.07 13.68
C ALA A 209 -4.14 1.30 14.19
N LEU A 210 -2.94 1.57 13.68
CA LEU A 210 -2.17 2.77 14.03
C LEU A 210 -2.84 4.05 13.53
N LEU A 211 -3.53 4.00 12.38
CA LEU A 211 -4.12 5.17 11.72
C LEU A 211 -5.63 5.33 11.96
N GLN A 212 -6.30 4.43 12.69
CA GLN A 212 -7.76 4.46 12.86
C GLN A 212 -8.31 5.79 13.40
N ASN A 213 -7.52 6.49 14.18
CA ASN A 213 -7.86 7.76 14.80
C ASN A 213 -7.19 8.98 14.15
N VAL A 214 -6.44 8.83 13.05
CA VAL A 214 -5.75 9.95 12.39
C VAL A 214 -6.71 11.05 11.94
N GLY A 215 -7.97 10.73 11.66
CA GLY A 215 -9.01 11.69 11.31
C GLY A 215 -9.38 12.68 12.43
N LEU A 216 -8.92 12.46 13.67
CA LEU A 216 -9.05 13.42 14.76
C LEU A 216 -8.34 14.75 14.47
N VAL A 217 -7.33 14.74 13.60
CA VAL A 217 -6.67 15.97 13.10
C VAL A 217 -7.67 16.92 12.41
N ILE A 218 -8.75 16.36 11.85
CA ILE A 218 -9.80 17.14 11.18
C ILE A 218 -10.93 17.47 12.18
N SER A 219 -11.53 16.43 12.81
CA SER A 219 -12.63 16.58 13.76
C SER A 219 -12.87 15.33 14.58
N HIS A 220 -13.34 15.48 15.83
CA HIS A 220 -13.82 14.38 16.65
C HIS A 220 -15.14 13.78 16.13
N ASP A 221 -16.03 14.61 15.57
CA ASP A 221 -17.25 14.07 14.97
C ASP A 221 -16.90 13.30 13.70
N ARG A 222 -17.45 12.09 13.59
CA ARG A 222 -17.23 11.18 12.45
C ARG A 222 -15.75 10.96 12.08
N HIS A 223 -14.81 11.05 13.04
CA HIS A 223 -13.39 10.92 12.75
C HIS A 223 -13.02 9.67 11.93
N HIS A 224 -13.76 8.58 12.05
CA HIS A 224 -13.55 7.37 11.23
C HIS A 224 -13.71 7.63 9.72
N LEU A 225 -14.61 8.55 9.31
CA LEU A 225 -14.73 8.98 7.91
C LEU A 225 -13.57 9.91 7.52
N HIS A 226 -13.14 10.73 8.46
CA HIS A 226 -11.96 11.58 8.26
C HIS A 226 -10.68 10.76 8.22
N SER A 227 -10.56 9.68 9.02
CA SER A 227 -9.42 8.75 8.93
C SER A 227 -9.34 8.11 7.55
N TYR A 228 -10.45 7.62 7.01
CA TYR A 228 -10.50 7.15 5.63
C TYR A 228 -9.98 8.21 4.65
N TYR A 229 -10.49 9.44 4.74
CA TYR A 229 -10.08 10.53 3.86
C TYR A 229 -8.59 10.86 3.99
N VAL A 230 -8.08 10.97 5.21
CA VAL A 230 -6.67 11.28 5.47
C VAL A 230 -5.76 10.18 4.91
N ILE A 231 -6.05 8.91 5.18
CA ILE A 231 -5.25 7.78 4.68
C ILE A 231 -5.24 7.76 3.15
N ARG A 232 -6.40 7.92 2.52
CA ARG A 232 -6.51 7.89 1.04
C ARG A 232 -5.83 9.06 0.33
N ASN A 233 -5.66 10.20 1.00
CA ASN A 233 -5.20 11.45 0.36
C ASN A 233 -3.85 11.92 0.91
N SER A 234 -3.22 11.16 1.82
CA SER A 234 -1.93 11.55 2.39
C SER A 234 -0.78 11.21 1.44
N GLU A 235 0.06 12.19 1.17
CA GLU A 235 1.34 11.99 0.48
C GLU A 235 2.44 11.43 1.41
N LEU A 236 2.15 11.32 2.71
CA LEU A 236 3.10 10.80 3.70
C LEU A 236 3.19 9.28 3.68
N LEU A 237 2.13 8.57 3.26
CA LEU A 237 2.11 7.10 3.20
C LEU A 237 2.85 6.61 1.96
N THR A 238 4.14 6.36 2.15
CA THR A 238 5.05 5.93 1.08
C THR A 238 5.27 4.42 1.11
N GLY A 239 5.45 3.83 -0.08
CA GLY A 239 5.70 2.39 -0.22
C GLY A 239 4.42 1.54 -0.36
N PHE A 240 3.23 2.11 -0.19
CA PHE A 240 1.95 1.44 -0.43
C PHE A 240 1.41 1.77 -1.82
N THR A 241 0.73 0.81 -2.44
CA THR A 241 -0.03 1.02 -3.67
C THR A 241 -1.38 1.68 -3.36
N ASP A 242 -2.03 2.26 -4.38
CA ASP A 242 -3.40 2.79 -4.27
C ASP A 242 -4.41 1.76 -3.77
N HIS A 243 -4.26 0.50 -4.18
CA HIS A 243 -5.08 -0.62 -3.76
C HIS A 243 -4.92 -0.93 -2.26
N GLU A 244 -3.69 -1.02 -1.78
CA GLU A 244 -3.40 -1.25 -0.36
C GLU A 244 -3.91 -0.11 0.51
N LEU A 245 -3.70 1.15 0.08
CA LEU A 245 -4.23 2.33 0.78
C LEU A 245 -5.76 2.33 0.84
N GLU A 246 -6.46 1.83 -0.18
CA GLU A 246 -7.91 1.69 -0.15
C GLU A 246 -8.34 0.68 0.92
N ILE A 247 -7.69 -0.49 0.99
CA ILE A 247 -7.98 -1.52 2.00
C ILE A 247 -7.70 -0.96 3.40
N ILE A 248 -6.51 -0.40 3.64
CA ILE A 248 -6.11 0.18 4.93
C ILE A 248 -7.11 1.26 5.38
N ALA A 249 -7.48 2.16 4.47
CA ALA A 249 -8.42 3.24 4.75
C ALA A 249 -9.82 2.72 5.08
N LEU A 250 -10.31 1.70 4.38
CA LEU A 250 -11.61 1.08 4.67
C LEU A 250 -11.59 0.33 6.00
N VAL A 251 -10.53 -0.41 6.31
CA VAL A 251 -10.37 -1.08 7.61
C VAL A 251 -10.38 -0.04 8.73
N ALA A 252 -9.62 1.05 8.60
CA ALA A 252 -9.62 2.16 9.54
C ALA A 252 -11.00 2.83 9.65
N ARG A 253 -11.74 3.01 8.55
CA ARG A 253 -13.09 3.56 8.55
C ARG A 253 -14.05 2.71 9.35
N TYR A 254 -13.98 1.38 9.21
CA TYR A 254 -14.92 0.45 9.79
C TYR A 254 -14.58 -0.02 11.22
N HIS A 255 -13.54 0.53 11.84
CA HIS A 255 -13.19 0.21 13.23
C HIS A 255 -14.31 0.51 14.23
N ARG A 256 -15.27 1.38 13.86
CA ARG A 256 -16.42 1.77 14.69
C ARG A 256 -17.66 2.08 13.85
N LYS A 257 -18.82 2.22 14.54
CA LYS A 257 -20.12 2.52 13.93
C LYS A 257 -20.53 1.48 12.88
N SER A 258 -20.81 1.93 11.66
CA SER A 258 -21.30 1.06 10.60
C SER A 258 -20.28 0.02 10.17
N THR A 259 -20.74 -1.19 9.92
CA THR A 259 -19.98 -2.25 9.23
C THR A 259 -19.96 -1.99 7.71
N PRO A 260 -19.09 -2.67 6.93
CA PRO A 260 -19.13 -2.63 5.47
C PRO A 260 -20.52 -2.95 4.92
N LYS A 261 -20.96 -2.23 3.88
CA LYS A 261 -22.28 -2.46 3.25
C LYS A 261 -22.19 -2.13 1.76
N ALA A 262 -22.93 -2.86 0.93
CA ALA A 262 -22.99 -2.62 -0.51
C ALA A 262 -23.42 -1.19 -0.92
N ARG A 263 -24.09 -0.46 -0.03
CA ARG A 263 -24.44 0.95 -0.25
C ARG A 263 -23.27 1.94 -0.01
N HIS A 264 -22.12 1.48 0.49
CA HIS A 264 -20.94 2.29 0.64
C HIS A 264 -20.13 2.21 -0.66
N PRO A 265 -20.06 3.29 -1.48
CA PRO A 265 -19.53 3.19 -2.83
C PRO A 265 -18.07 2.74 -2.89
N GLU A 266 -17.26 3.15 -1.94
CA GLU A 266 -15.84 2.81 -1.89
C GLU A 266 -15.64 1.32 -1.65
N TYR A 267 -16.41 0.74 -0.73
CA TYR A 267 -16.40 -0.70 -0.44
C TYR A 267 -17.00 -1.53 -1.60
N ALA A 268 -18.12 -1.06 -2.18
CA ALA A 268 -18.80 -1.76 -3.26
C ALA A 268 -17.99 -1.87 -4.56
N ARG A 269 -16.99 -1.01 -4.76
CA ARG A 269 -16.07 -1.04 -5.92
C ARG A 269 -14.98 -2.10 -5.80
N LEU A 270 -14.75 -2.63 -4.60
CA LEU A 270 -13.74 -3.67 -4.39
C LEU A 270 -14.18 -4.99 -5.01
N HIS A 271 -13.22 -5.80 -5.43
CA HIS A 271 -13.46 -7.19 -5.77
C HIS A 271 -13.92 -7.97 -4.53
N GLU A 272 -14.67 -9.03 -4.73
CA GLU A 272 -15.23 -9.85 -3.63
C GLU A 272 -14.14 -10.36 -2.67
N ALA A 273 -12.98 -10.75 -3.20
CA ALA A 273 -11.84 -11.16 -2.38
C ALA A 273 -11.36 -10.03 -1.44
N ASP A 274 -11.26 -8.79 -1.94
CA ASP A 274 -10.84 -7.63 -1.16
C ASP A 274 -11.92 -7.20 -0.16
N GLN A 275 -13.20 -7.32 -0.54
CA GLN A 275 -14.32 -7.07 0.37
C GLN A 275 -14.22 -7.99 1.60
N ARG A 276 -13.94 -9.28 1.37
CA ARG A 276 -13.72 -10.24 2.45
C ARG A 276 -12.51 -9.90 3.32
N VAL A 277 -11.41 -9.45 2.74
CA VAL A 277 -10.24 -8.95 3.48
C VAL A 277 -10.64 -7.78 4.39
N VAL A 278 -11.34 -6.78 3.86
CA VAL A 278 -11.81 -5.62 4.63
C VAL A 278 -12.75 -6.03 5.77
N GLU A 279 -13.66 -6.99 5.55
CA GLU A 279 -14.57 -7.48 6.57
C GLU A 279 -13.83 -8.16 7.72
N ILE A 280 -12.93 -9.08 7.41
CA ILE A 280 -12.14 -9.81 8.42
C ILE A 280 -11.26 -8.83 9.20
N LEU A 281 -10.45 -8.02 8.52
CA LEU A 281 -9.54 -7.09 9.18
C LEU A 281 -10.28 -6.04 10.02
N SER A 282 -11.41 -5.52 9.51
CA SER A 282 -12.25 -4.61 10.29
C SER A 282 -12.87 -5.31 11.52
N GLY A 283 -13.28 -6.56 11.39
CA GLY A 283 -13.79 -7.36 12.51
C GLY A 283 -12.75 -7.52 13.62
N LEU A 284 -11.52 -7.89 13.25
CA LEU A 284 -10.38 -7.99 14.18
C LEU A 284 -10.09 -6.65 14.86
N LEU A 285 -10.00 -5.57 14.06
CA LEU A 285 -9.74 -4.23 14.59
C LEU A 285 -10.84 -3.73 15.53
N ARG A 286 -12.11 -4.05 15.27
CA ARG A 286 -13.24 -3.69 16.14
C ARG A 286 -13.14 -4.35 17.51
N ILE A 287 -12.78 -5.63 17.56
CA ILE A 287 -12.55 -6.35 18.81
C ILE A 287 -11.35 -5.76 19.54
N ALA A 288 -10.21 -5.58 18.87
CA ALA A 288 -9.01 -4.99 19.46
C ALA A 288 -9.26 -3.59 20.03
N ALA A 289 -9.95 -2.72 19.30
CA ALA A 289 -10.36 -1.40 19.78
C ALA A 289 -11.39 -1.47 20.94
N GLY A 290 -12.14 -2.56 21.04
CA GLY A 290 -12.99 -2.83 22.19
C GLY A 290 -12.20 -3.17 23.43
N LEU A 291 -11.12 -3.93 23.27
CA LEU A 291 -10.23 -4.39 24.35
C LEU A 291 -9.28 -3.33 24.92
N ASP A 292 -9.20 -2.14 24.34
CA ASP A 292 -8.52 -0.96 24.93
C ASP A 292 -9.48 0.24 25.06
N ARG A 293 -10.74 -0.05 25.42
CA ARG A 293 -11.83 0.94 25.48
C ARG A 293 -11.57 2.08 26.44
N THR A 294 -11.06 1.78 27.62
CA THR A 294 -10.74 2.79 28.66
C THR A 294 -9.39 3.47 28.44
N ARG A 295 -8.57 2.98 27.51
CA ARG A 295 -7.20 3.44 27.25
C ARG A 295 -6.23 3.20 28.41
N ALA A 296 -6.62 2.40 29.37
CA ALA A 296 -5.83 2.10 30.57
C ALA A 296 -4.83 0.94 30.38
N GLY A 297 -4.86 0.26 29.23
CA GLY A 297 -4.01 -0.92 29.00
C GLY A 297 -4.38 -2.09 29.93
N ALA A 298 -5.68 -2.23 30.26
CA ALA A 298 -6.17 -3.28 31.15
C ALA A 298 -5.99 -4.70 30.60
N VAL A 299 -5.85 -4.86 29.28
CA VAL A 299 -5.59 -6.13 28.62
C VAL A 299 -4.11 -6.23 28.29
N SER A 300 -3.45 -7.31 28.75
CA SER A 300 -2.03 -7.54 28.56
C SER A 300 -1.72 -8.47 27.40
N ARG A 301 -2.57 -9.47 27.15
CA ARG A 301 -2.34 -10.50 26.13
C ARG A 301 -3.62 -11.18 25.68
N LEU A 302 -3.57 -11.70 24.47
CA LEU A 302 -4.64 -12.53 23.91
C LEU A 302 -4.12 -13.91 23.48
N ARG A 303 -4.99 -14.91 23.50
CA ARG A 303 -4.82 -16.18 22.79
C ARG A 303 -6.14 -16.54 22.12
N VAL A 304 -6.04 -17.02 20.89
CA VAL A 304 -7.20 -17.47 20.12
C VAL A 304 -7.12 -18.97 19.95
N GLU A 305 -8.23 -19.67 20.20
CA GLU A 305 -8.35 -21.12 20.14
C GLU A 305 -9.67 -21.53 19.47
N GLY A 306 -9.73 -22.70 18.84
CA GLY A 306 -10.97 -23.24 18.24
C GLY A 306 -11.29 -22.71 16.86
N GLY A 307 -12.58 -22.57 16.56
CA GLY A 307 -13.10 -22.04 15.29
C GLY A 307 -13.17 -23.03 14.13
N ARG A 308 -12.82 -24.30 14.32
CA ARG A 308 -12.92 -25.36 13.29
C ARG A 308 -14.06 -26.32 13.60
N GLY A 309 -14.65 -26.89 12.52
CA GLY A 309 -15.63 -27.98 12.67
C GLY A 309 -16.93 -27.61 13.38
N GLY A 310 -17.26 -26.32 13.48
CA GLY A 310 -18.45 -25.82 14.18
C GLY A 310 -18.18 -25.41 15.64
N ASP A 311 -16.97 -25.60 16.13
CA ASP A 311 -16.58 -25.11 17.45
C ASP A 311 -16.49 -23.59 17.47
N PRO A 312 -16.83 -22.92 18.58
CA PRO A 312 -16.67 -21.47 18.70
C PRO A 312 -15.18 -21.07 18.66
N LEU A 313 -14.92 -19.91 18.08
CA LEU A 313 -13.63 -19.22 18.16
C LEU A 313 -13.52 -18.56 19.52
N ARG A 314 -12.68 -19.07 20.40
CA ARG A 314 -12.48 -18.53 21.75
C ARG A 314 -11.30 -17.57 21.78
N ILE A 315 -11.56 -16.35 22.20
CA ILE A 315 -10.54 -15.31 22.46
C ILE A 315 -10.36 -15.22 23.97
N LEU A 316 -9.27 -15.81 24.45
CA LEU A 316 -8.86 -15.76 25.85
C LEU A 316 -8.12 -14.44 26.11
N VAL A 317 -8.63 -13.64 27.05
CA VAL A 317 -8.16 -12.30 27.35
C VAL A 317 -7.48 -12.28 28.71
N GLU A 318 -6.16 -12.13 28.72
CA GLU A 318 -5.38 -11.96 29.93
C GLU A 318 -5.34 -10.49 30.34
N THR A 319 -5.75 -10.21 31.58
CA THR A 319 -5.72 -8.85 32.13
C THR A 319 -4.36 -8.52 32.73
N ALA A 320 -4.03 -7.24 32.77
CA ALA A 320 -2.87 -6.76 33.50
C ALA A 320 -3.06 -6.99 35.01
N PRO A 321 -2.02 -7.25 35.80
CA PRO A 321 -2.13 -7.49 37.23
C PRO A 321 -2.87 -6.35 37.96
N GLY A 322 -3.97 -6.68 38.62
CA GLY A 322 -4.78 -5.71 39.37
C GLY A 322 -5.66 -4.79 38.51
N ALA A 323 -5.71 -4.97 37.20
CA ALA A 323 -6.58 -4.19 36.33
C ALA A 323 -7.99 -4.81 36.25
N ASP A 324 -9.00 -3.93 36.22
CA ASP A 324 -10.37 -4.27 35.88
C ASP A 324 -10.55 -4.08 34.34
N ALA A 325 -10.99 -5.12 33.66
CA ALA A 325 -11.22 -5.13 32.22
C ALA A 325 -12.69 -5.37 31.83
N ASP A 326 -13.62 -5.20 32.72
CA ASP A 326 -15.03 -5.47 32.47
C ASP A 326 -15.61 -4.63 31.34
N LEU A 327 -15.21 -3.35 31.23
CA LEU A 327 -15.63 -2.46 30.15
C LEU A 327 -14.99 -2.84 28.80
N GLU A 328 -13.76 -3.31 28.79
CA GLU A 328 -13.05 -3.83 27.62
C GLU A 328 -13.76 -5.09 27.10
N LEU A 329 -14.01 -6.06 27.97
CA LEU A 329 -14.70 -7.31 27.63
C LEU A 329 -16.11 -7.04 27.12
N TYR A 330 -16.87 -6.19 27.80
CA TYR A 330 -18.20 -5.77 27.36
C TYR A 330 -18.14 -5.11 25.97
N SER A 331 -17.21 -4.17 25.78
CA SER A 331 -17.05 -3.46 24.52
C SER A 331 -16.63 -4.37 23.37
N ALA A 332 -15.73 -5.31 23.62
CA ALA A 332 -15.27 -6.28 22.62
C ALA A 332 -16.41 -7.25 22.22
N ARG A 333 -17.15 -7.78 23.21
CA ARG A 333 -18.31 -8.66 22.97
C ARG A 333 -19.39 -8.01 22.12
N ASN A 334 -19.63 -6.70 22.29
CA ASN A 334 -20.60 -5.94 21.50
C ASN A 334 -20.09 -5.54 20.10
N ARG A 335 -18.90 -5.98 19.69
CA ARG A 335 -18.28 -5.63 18.41
C ARG A 335 -17.83 -6.82 17.59
N LYS A 336 -18.11 -8.03 18.04
CA LYS A 336 -17.66 -9.27 17.43
C LYS A 336 -18.45 -9.68 16.19
N ASP A 337 -19.68 -9.19 16.03
CA ASP A 337 -20.65 -9.63 15.01
C ASP A 337 -20.03 -9.62 13.59
N LEU A 338 -19.29 -8.57 13.24
CA LEU A 338 -18.65 -8.48 11.92
C LEU A 338 -17.63 -9.60 11.68
N LEU A 339 -16.88 -9.99 12.71
CA LEU A 339 -15.91 -11.08 12.60
C LEU A 339 -16.61 -12.43 12.52
N GLU A 340 -17.69 -12.62 13.28
CA GLU A 340 -18.53 -13.81 13.22
C GLU A 340 -19.10 -14.02 11.83
N ASP A 341 -19.68 -12.97 11.24
CA ASP A 341 -20.22 -12.98 9.87
C ASP A 341 -19.14 -13.30 8.85
N ALA A 342 -17.96 -12.63 8.95
CA ALA A 342 -16.88 -12.77 8.01
C ALA A 342 -16.19 -14.14 8.07
N LEU A 343 -16.09 -14.77 9.25
CA LEU A 343 -15.48 -16.09 9.41
C LEU A 343 -16.49 -17.24 9.34
N GLY A 344 -17.78 -16.94 9.49
CA GLY A 344 -18.82 -17.98 9.61
C GLY A 344 -18.70 -18.80 10.89
N ALA A 345 -18.18 -18.21 11.96
CA ALA A 345 -17.90 -18.88 13.23
C ALA A 345 -18.37 -18.02 14.42
N THR A 346 -18.96 -18.62 15.44
CA THR A 346 -19.30 -17.90 16.68
C THR A 346 -18.03 -17.52 17.43
N VAL A 347 -17.96 -16.28 17.94
CA VAL A 347 -16.83 -15.76 18.71
C VAL A 347 -17.20 -15.64 20.17
N GLU A 348 -16.44 -16.27 21.05
CA GLU A 348 -16.53 -16.17 22.51
C GLU A 348 -15.32 -15.41 23.04
N ILE A 349 -15.55 -14.43 23.94
CA ILE A 349 -14.50 -13.61 24.53
C ILE A 349 -14.53 -13.80 26.05
N GLU A 350 -13.49 -14.41 26.57
CA GLU A 350 -13.42 -14.86 27.96
C GLU A 350 -12.20 -14.29 28.70
N PRO A 351 -12.36 -13.76 29.91
CA PRO A 351 -11.22 -13.35 30.72
C PRO A 351 -10.47 -14.58 31.26
N VAL A 352 -9.17 -14.46 31.35
CA VAL A 352 -8.32 -15.45 32.02
C VAL A 352 -7.41 -14.77 33.05
N PRO A 353 -7.04 -15.47 34.12
CA PRO A 353 -6.16 -14.93 35.16
C PRO A 353 -4.80 -14.47 34.60
N PRO A 354 -4.18 -13.42 35.20
CA PRO A 354 -2.85 -12.98 34.86
C PRO A 354 -1.80 -14.12 34.99
N GLY A 355 -0.92 -14.25 33.97
CA GLY A 355 0.12 -15.27 33.92
C GLY A 355 -0.32 -16.63 33.38
N LEU A 356 -1.60 -16.79 32.97
CA LEU A 356 -2.09 -18.04 32.39
C LEU A 356 -1.59 -18.21 30.93
N LEU A 357 -1.56 -17.13 30.16
CA LEU A 357 -1.08 -17.15 28.78
C LEU A 357 0.44 -16.99 28.75
N ARG A 358 1.17 -18.05 29.12
CA ARG A 358 2.65 -18.02 29.10
C ARG A 358 3.16 -17.74 27.70
N THR A 359 4.24 -16.96 27.61
CA THR A 359 5.02 -16.80 26.38
C THR A 359 5.48 -18.16 25.90
N VAL A 360 5.00 -18.59 24.74
CA VAL A 360 5.72 -19.61 23.96
C VAL A 360 6.93 -18.89 23.38
N PRO A 361 8.17 -19.29 23.67
CA PRO A 361 9.33 -18.66 23.06
C PRO A 361 9.23 -18.84 21.55
N ALA A 362 9.40 -17.75 20.80
CA ALA A 362 9.54 -17.78 19.36
C ALA A 362 10.72 -18.71 19.01
N GLY A 363 10.44 -19.94 18.55
CA GLY A 363 11.50 -20.87 18.19
C GLY A 363 11.16 -22.37 18.31
N ALA A 364 9.91 -22.77 18.52
CA ALA A 364 9.54 -24.18 18.59
C ALA A 364 8.47 -24.56 17.56
N ALA A 365 8.72 -24.26 16.29
CA ALA A 365 8.07 -24.94 15.16
C ALA A 365 9.20 -25.54 14.31
N LYS A 366 9.42 -26.86 14.46
CA LYS A 366 10.21 -27.67 13.54
C LYS A 366 9.36 -28.05 12.34
#